data_82ab7602067b4736f78773bc6f7ba156
#
_entry.id   82ab7602067b4736f78773bc6f7ba156
#
_cell.length_a   1.000
_cell.length_b   1.000
_cell.length_c   1.000
_cell.angle_alpha   90.00
_cell.angle_beta   90.00
_cell.angle_gamma   90.00
#
_symmetry.space_group_name_H-M   'P 1'
#
loop_
_entity.id
_entity.type
_entity.pdbx_description
1 polymer ?
#
loop_
_entity_poly.entity_id
_entity_poly.type
_entity_poly.pdbx_seq_one_letter_code
_entity_poly.pdbx_strand_id
1 'polypeptide(L)'
;MRGYTYQAERGVSVARARGIELPISPKKTYEVLNAIRGLSVEKAKTLLEQVVALKRPVPFRRYNQETAHHPGSGPGRYPKKVAKSVLQVLTNARENAEYEGLDADRLYVEVAASSRGRIRKASMPRAQGRATSWHEQTTNVEIVLAERKEAAA
;
A
#
# COMPACT_ATOMS: atom_id res chain seq x y z
N MET A 1 -18.03 -13.69 3.13
CA MET A 1 -16.97 -12.66 3.40
C MET A 1 -15.68 -13.06 2.71
N ARG A 2 -15.06 -12.16 1.98
CA ARG A 2 -13.70 -12.42 1.47
C ARG A 2 -12.72 -12.21 2.62
N GLY A 3 -12.12 -13.29 3.14
CA GLY A 3 -11.16 -13.25 4.25
C GLY A 3 -9.86 -12.51 3.91
N TYR A 4 -9.04 -12.28 4.92
CA TYR A 4 -7.67 -11.82 4.75
C TYR A 4 -6.81 -12.94 4.14
N THR A 5 -5.84 -12.57 3.31
CA THR A 5 -4.91 -13.54 2.68
C THR A 5 -3.88 -14.05 3.70
N TYR A 6 -3.44 -13.15 4.59
CA TYR A 6 -2.51 -13.48 5.65
C TYR A 6 -3.25 -14.09 6.86
N GLN A 7 -2.74 -15.22 7.33
CA GLN A 7 -3.16 -15.83 8.58
C GLN A 7 -2.00 -15.73 9.57
N ALA A 8 -2.25 -15.04 10.70
CA ALA A 8 -1.26 -14.95 11.76
C ALA A 8 -1.04 -16.32 12.41
N GLU A 9 0.17 -16.55 12.90
CA GLU A 9 0.47 -17.70 13.73
C GLU A 9 -0.38 -17.70 15.01
N ARG A 10 -0.69 -18.87 15.53
CA ARG A 10 -1.47 -19.01 16.78
C ARG A 10 -0.74 -18.31 17.92
N GLY A 11 -1.44 -17.41 18.61
CA GLY A 11 -0.90 -16.69 19.78
C GLY A 11 -0.18 -15.39 19.45
N VAL A 12 -0.18 -14.94 18.19
CA VAL A 12 0.31 -13.60 17.83
C VAL A 12 -0.91 -12.67 17.62
N SER A 13 -0.98 -11.64 18.45
CA SER A 13 -1.99 -10.59 18.29
C SER A 13 -1.59 -9.69 17.12
N VAL A 14 -2.49 -9.53 16.14
CA VAL A 14 -2.25 -8.73 14.94
C VAL A 14 -3.48 -7.92 14.59
N ALA A 15 -3.31 -6.65 14.35
CA ALA A 15 -4.37 -5.80 13.84
C ALA A 15 -4.37 -5.80 12.30
N ARG A 16 -5.55 -5.77 11.70
CA ARG A 16 -5.72 -5.91 10.26
C ARG A 16 -6.62 -4.82 9.71
N ALA A 17 -6.26 -4.29 8.56
CA ALA A 17 -7.14 -3.42 7.79
C ALA A 17 -7.06 -3.76 6.30
N ARG A 18 -8.15 -3.53 5.60
CA ARG A 18 -8.27 -3.82 4.18
C ARG A 18 -9.00 -2.71 3.44
N GLY A 19 -8.40 -2.24 2.36
CA GLY A 19 -9.07 -1.41 1.36
C GLY A 19 -9.51 -2.25 0.18
N ILE A 20 -10.81 -2.23 -0.14
CA ILE A 20 -11.39 -3.06 -1.21
C ILE A 20 -11.71 -2.19 -2.41
N GLU A 21 -11.37 -2.66 -3.61
CA GLU A 21 -11.66 -2.03 -4.91
C GLU A 21 -11.26 -0.55 -4.99
N LEU A 22 -10.12 -0.20 -4.40
CA LEU A 22 -9.60 1.16 -4.46
C LEU A 22 -9.25 1.55 -5.92
N PRO A 23 -9.64 2.75 -6.38
CA PRO A 23 -9.38 3.21 -7.75
C PRO A 23 -7.93 3.68 -7.92
N ILE A 24 -6.98 2.80 -7.64
CA ILE A 24 -5.53 3.03 -7.68
C ILE A 24 -4.83 1.97 -8.53
N SER A 25 -3.64 2.32 -9.05
CA SER A 25 -2.88 1.43 -9.93
C SER A 25 -2.20 0.30 -9.16
N PRO A 26 -2.43 -0.98 -9.51
CA PRO A 26 -1.80 -2.12 -8.85
C PRO A 26 -0.27 -2.07 -8.87
N LYS A 27 0.33 -1.65 -9.98
CA LYS A 27 1.79 -1.53 -10.14
C LYS A 27 2.38 -0.51 -9.16
N LYS A 28 1.78 0.69 -9.09
CA LYS A 28 2.23 1.74 -8.16
C LYS A 28 1.98 1.37 -6.71
N THR A 29 0.87 0.68 -6.43
CA THR A 29 0.52 0.21 -5.07
C THR A 29 1.54 -0.80 -4.57
N TYR A 30 1.95 -1.75 -5.41
CA TYR A 30 2.99 -2.72 -5.06
C TYR A 30 4.28 -2.04 -4.57
N GLU A 31 4.77 -1.01 -5.28
CA GLU A 31 6.00 -0.32 -4.91
C GLU A 31 5.86 0.49 -3.60
N VAL A 32 4.70 1.15 -3.40
CA VAL A 32 4.43 1.88 -2.16
C VAL A 32 4.38 0.93 -0.97
N LEU A 33 3.67 -0.19 -1.09
CA LEU A 33 3.56 -1.19 -0.02
C LEU A 33 4.91 -1.84 0.29
N ASN A 34 5.73 -2.10 -0.74
CA ASN A 34 7.08 -2.62 -0.55
C ASN A 34 7.99 -1.64 0.20
N ALA A 35 7.77 -0.33 0.02
CA ALA A 35 8.54 0.71 0.72
C ALA A 35 8.18 0.86 2.20
N ILE A 36 6.95 0.50 2.61
CA ILE A 36 6.51 0.62 4.01
C ILE A 36 6.63 -0.69 4.80
N ARG A 37 6.79 -1.82 4.12
CA ARG A 37 6.90 -3.14 4.77
C ARG A 37 8.09 -3.19 5.74
N GLY A 38 7.88 -3.69 6.96
CA GLY A 38 8.90 -3.81 8.01
C GLY A 38 9.22 -2.51 8.75
N LEU A 39 8.61 -1.38 8.36
CA LEU A 39 8.76 -0.11 9.09
C LEU A 39 7.81 -0.05 10.30
N SER A 40 8.19 0.74 11.32
CA SER A 40 7.24 1.13 12.36
C SER A 40 6.11 1.96 11.76
N VAL A 41 4.92 1.88 12.35
CA VAL A 41 3.72 2.57 11.84
C VAL A 41 3.95 4.07 11.68
N GLU A 42 4.63 4.70 12.63
CA GLU A 42 4.94 6.14 12.55
C GLU A 42 5.89 6.49 11.40
N LYS A 43 6.95 5.68 11.19
CA LYS A 43 7.87 5.89 10.06
C LYS A 43 7.17 5.66 8.72
N ALA A 44 6.29 4.66 8.64
CA ALA A 44 5.48 4.40 7.46
C ALA A 44 4.53 5.57 7.16
N LYS A 45 3.85 6.13 8.18
CA LYS A 45 3.00 7.29 8.07
C LYS A 45 3.77 8.52 7.57
N THR A 46 4.88 8.85 8.22
CA THR A 46 5.74 9.97 7.83
C THR A 46 6.23 9.84 6.38
N LEU A 47 6.64 8.63 5.97
CA LEU A 47 7.06 8.36 4.59
C LEU A 47 5.91 8.64 3.60
N LEU A 48 4.71 8.13 3.87
CA LEU A 48 3.56 8.33 3.00
C LEU A 48 3.16 9.80 2.91
N GLU A 49 3.20 10.54 4.01
CA GLU A 49 2.95 11.99 4.05
C GLU A 49 3.99 12.77 3.22
N GLN A 50 5.27 12.42 3.33
CA GLN A 50 6.33 13.01 2.51
C GLN A 50 6.13 12.73 1.01
N VAL A 51 5.66 11.54 0.64
CA VAL A 51 5.33 11.20 -0.75
C VAL A 51 4.13 12.03 -1.25
N VAL A 52 3.10 12.21 -0.42
CA VAL A 52 1.95 13.06 -0.74
C VAL A 52 2.37 14.50 -0.93
N ALA A 53 3.29 15.00 -0.09
CA ALA A 53 3.85 16.36 -0.17
C ALA A 53 4.90 16.53 -1.28
N LEU A 54 5.21 15.48 -2.07
CA LEU A 54 6.26 15.45 -3.11
C LEU A 54 7.68 15.69 -2.58
N LYS A 55 7.93 15.52 -1.30
CA LYS A 55 9.26 15.71 -0.71
C LYS A 55 10.16 14.49 -0.88
N ARG A 56 9.58 13.28 -0.90
CA ARG A 56 10.33 12.03 -0.99
C ARG A 56 9.76 11.12 -2.08
N PRO A 57 10.56 10.68 -3.07
CA PRO A 57 10.13 9.72 -4.07
C PRO A 57 10.07 8.31 -3.48
N VAL A 58 9.16 7.48 -4.00
CA VAL A 58 9.15 6.04 -3.74
C VAL A 58 10.01 5.36 -4.79
N PRO A 59 11.00 4.53 -4.39
CA PRO A 59 11.82 3.79 -5.35
C PRO A 59 10.97 2.73 -6.05
N PHE A 60 11.05 2.69 -7.38
CA PHE A 60 10.40 1.69 -8.20
C PHE A 60 11.43 0.64 -8.60
N ARG A 61 11.30 -0.57 -8.09
CA ARG A 61 12.24 -1.67 -8.32
C ARG A 61 11.78 -2.64 -9.38
N ARG A 62 10.49 -3.00 -9.35
CA ARG A 62 9.89 -3.97 -10.27
C ARG A 62 9.30 -3.32 -11.52
N TYR A 63 8.66 -2.17 -11.37
CA TYR A 63 7.96 -1.46 -12.45
C TYR A 63 8.67 -0.14 -12.77
N ASN A 64 9.94 -0.22 -13.08
CA ASN A 64 10.86 0.92 -13.22
C ASN A 64 11.11 1.38 -14.66
N GLN A 65 10.48 0.76 -15.67
CA GLN A 65 10.64 1.15 -17.06
C GLN A 65 10.35 2.64 -17.27
N GLU A 66 11.26 3.35 -17.99
CA GLU A 66 11.15 4.78 -18.28
C GLU A 66 10.91 5.66 -17.03
N THR A 67 11.46 5.24 -15.88
CA THR A 67 11.33 5.98 -14.64
C THR A 67 12.58 6.83 -14.43
N ALA A 68 12.38 8.14 -14.23
CA ALA A 68 13.48 9.07 -13.93
C ALA A 68 14.20 8.69 -12.63
N HIS A 69 15.52 8.93 -12.61
CA HIS A 69 16.34 8.74 -11.42
C HIS A 69 16.27 9.96 -10.51
N HIS A 70 16.23 9.71 -9.21
CA HIS A 70 16.29 10.74 -8.18
C HIS A 70 17.52 10.53 -7.29
N PRO A 71 18.20 11.61 -6.85
CA PRO A 71 19.35 11.51 -5.95
C PRO A 71 19.01 10.69 -4.71
N GLY A 72 19.86 9.72 -4.36
CA GLY A 72 19.70 8.84 -3.19
C GLY A 72 18.60 7.77 -3.26
N SER A 73 17.80 7.74 -4.34
CA SER A 73 16.67 6.82 -4.46
C SER A 73 16.69 5.94 -5.72
N GLY A 74 17.49 6.33 -6.74
CA GLY A 74 17.47 5.68 -8.05
C GLY A 74 16.16 5.94 -8.80
N PRO A 75 15.64 4.96 -9.61
CA PRO A 75 14.38 5.12 -10.31
C PRO A 75 13.23 5.31 -9.32
N GLY A 76 12.55 6.45 -9.35
CA GLY A 76 11.51 6.77 -8.37
C GLY A 76 10.39 7.62 -8.93
N ARG A 77 9.23 7.54 -8.31
CA ARG A 77 8.04 8.36 -8.64
C ARG A 77 7.36 8.83 -7.38
N TYR A 78 6.43 9.78 -7.53
CA TYR A 78 5.60 10.30 -6.46
C TYR A 78 4.13 9.87 -6.64
N PRO A 79 3.74 8.65 -6.24
CA PRO A 79 2.40 8.14 -6.44
C PRO A 79 1.40 8.70 -5.42
N LYS A 80 1.12 10.01 -5.45
CA LYS A 80 0.25 10.71 -4.48
C LYS A 80 -1.08 10.03 -4.22
N LYS A 81 -1.81 9.65 -5.30
CA LYS A 81 -3.13 9.03 -5.17
C LYS A 81 -3.06 7.71 -4.39
N VAL A 82 -2.04 6.90 -4.67
CA VAL A 82 -1.82 5.63 -3.98
C VAL A 82 -1.41 5.87 -2.53
N ALA A 83 -0.46 6.80 -2.29
CA ALA A 83 0.01 7.10 -0.95
C ALA A 83 -1.13 7.56 -0.03
N LYS A 84 -2.06 8.42 -0.52
CA LYS A 84 -3.25 8.83 0.23
C LYS A 84 -4.15 7.65 0.59
N SER A 85 -4.45 6.76 -0.37
CA SER A 85 -5.30 5.60 -0.12
C SER A 85 -4.65 4.61 0.85
N VAL A 86 -3.34 4.36 0.71
CA VAL A 86 -2.59 3.48 1.61
C VAL A 86 -2.50 4.09 3.01
N LEU A 87 -2.30 5.41 3.13
CA LEU A 87 -2.29 6.13 4.40
C LEU A 87 -3.61 5.94 5.16
N GLN A 88 -4.74 6.04 4.47
CA GLN A 88 -6.06 5.81 5.06
C GLN A 88 -6.21 4.38 5.59
N VAL A 89 -5.78 3.38 4.81
CA VAL A 89 -5.82 1.97 5.26
C VAL A 89 -4.89 1.74 6.45
N LEU A 90 -3.71 2.38 6.46
CA LEU A 90 -2.75 2.30 7.57
C LEU A 90 -3.31 2.92 8.85
N THR A 91 -4.00 4.07 8.73
CA THR A 91 -4.67 4.71 9.86
C THR A 91 -5.75 3.81 10.45
N ASN A 92 -6.60 3.22 9.61
CA ASN A 92 -7.62 2.27 10.06
C ASN A 92 -6.99 1.03 10.74
N ALA A 93 -5.85 0.54 10.23
CA ALA A 93 -5.15 -0.58 10.85
C ALA A 93 -4.62 -0.22 12.25
N ARG A 94 -4.11 1.01 12.42
CA ARG A 94 -3.67 1.53 13.71
C ARG A 94 -4.83 1.66 14.71
N GLU A 95 -5.95 2.23 14.28
CA GLU A 95 -7.17 2.35 15.11
C GLU A 95 -7.68 0.99 15.54
N ASN A 96 -7.66 -0.01 14.64
CA ASN A 96 -8.00 -1.38 14.98
C ASN A 96 -7.03 -1.98 16.00
N ALA A 97 -5.72 -1.67 15.91
CA ALA A 97 -4.73 -2.12 16.87
C ALA A 97 -4.97 -1.53 18.26
N GLU A 98 -5.28 -0.24 18.33
CA GLU A 98 -5.64 0.44 19.58
C GLU A 98 -6.91 -0.19 20.21
N TYR A 99 -7.89 -0.54 19.39
CA TYR A 99 -9.11 -1.22 19.85
C TYR A 99 -8.84 -2.64 20.37
N GLU A 100 -7.90 -3.37 19.77
CA GLU A 100 -7.48 -4.71 20.22
C GLU A 100 -6.51 -4.65 21.43
N GLY A 101 -6.16 -3.44 21.89
CA GLY A 101 -5.31 -3.22 23.07
C GLY A 101 -3.82 -3.42 22.81
N LEU A 102 -3.38 -3.32 21.54
CA LEU A 102 -1.99 -3.39 21.17
C LEU A 102 -1.27 -2.06 21.42
N ASP A 103 0.02 -2.12 21.82
CA ASP A 103 0.83 -0.94 22.07
C ASP A 103 1.19 -0.21 20.77
N ALA A 104 0.62 0.99 20.58
CA ALA A 104 0.76 1.79 19.36
C ALA A 104 2.23 2.13 19.03
N ASP A 105 3.09 2.30 20.03
CA ASP A 105 4.49 2.68 19.86
C ASP A 105 5.36 1.51 19.36
N ARG A 106 4.93 0.29 19.63
CA ARG A 106 5.64 -0.94 19.25
C ARG A 106 5.14 -1.56 17.94
N LEU A 107 4.11 -0.97 17.35
CA LEU A 107 3.54 -1.48 16.10
C LEU A 107 4.47 -1.32 14.91
N TYR A 108 4.56 -2.36 14.11
CA TYR A 108 5.22 -2.32 12.81
C TYR A 108 4.38 -2.99 11.74
N VAL A 109 4.69 -2.67 10.49
CA VAL A 109 4.00 -3.22 9.32
C VAL A 109 4.58 -4.61 9.03
N GLU A 110 3.91 -5.65 9.51
CA GLU A 110 4.29 -7.05 9.26
C GLU A 110 4.03 -7.42 7.81
N VAL A 111 2.78 -7.23 7.37
CA VAL A 111 2.37 -7.52 6.00
C VAL A 111 1.76 -6.30 5.35
N ALA A 112 2.23 -5.98 4.17
CA ALA A 112 1.62 -5.02 3.27
C ALA A 112 1.49 -5.68 1.90
N ALA A 113 0.27 -6.05 1.51
CA ALA A 113 0.00 -6.79 0.29
C ALA A 113 -1.01 -6.07 -0.60
N SER A 114 -0.90 -6.27 -1.90
CA SER A 114 -1.88 -5.78 -2.87
C SER A 114 -2.30 -6.87 -3.82
N SER A 115 -3.58 -6.93 -4.11
CA SER A 115 -4.15 -7.81 -5.12
C SER A 115 -4.97 -7.00 -6.13
N ARG A 116 -5.13 -7.53 -7.35
CA ARG A 116 -5.98 -6.90 -8.35
C ARG A 116 -7.44 -7.04 -7.94
N GLY A 117 -8.17 -5.94 -7.99
CA GLY A 117 -9.61 -5.92 -7.82
C GLY A 117 -10.35 -6.08 -9.15
N ARG A 118 -11.60 -5.60 -9.19
CA ARG A 118 -12.44 -5.63 -10.38
C ARG A 118 -11.86 -4.74 -11.49
N ILE A 119 -11.99 -5.20 -12.71
CA ILE A 119 -11.69 -4.41 -13.92
C ILE A 119 -13.01 -3.83 -14.44
N ARG A 120 -13.09 -2.51 -14.51
CA ARG A 120 -14.17 -1.82 -15.21
C ARG A 120 -13.82 -1.76 -16.68
N LYS A 121 -14.56 -2.50 -17.49
CA LYS A 121 -14.37 -2.50 -18.94
C LYS A 121 -15.04 -1.26 -19.51
N ALA A 122 -14.26 -0.45 -20.23
CA ALA A 122 -14.72 0.68 -20.99
C ALA A 122 -14.03 0.70 -22.36
N SER A 123 -14.57 1.41 -23.31
CA SER A 123 -13.99 1.62 -24.62
C SER A 123 -13.93 3.11 -24.93
N MET A 124 -12.91 3.51 -25.66
CA MET A 124 -12.75 4.88 -26.14
C MET A 124 -12.85 4.90 -27.67
N PRO A 125 -13.76 5.69 -28.26
CA PRO A 125 -13.86 5.86 -29.71
C PRO A 125 -12.58 6.50 -30.24
N ARG A 126 -12.15 6.03 -31.42
CA ARG A 126 -10.96 6.50 -32.14
C ARG A 126 -11.31 6.86 -33.55
N ALA A 127 -10.35 7.39 -34.30
CA ALA A 127 -10.50 7.72 -35.70
C ALA A 127 -10.95 6.51 -36.55
N GLN A 128 -11.62 6.76 -37.68
CA GLN A 128 -12.09 5.75 -38.61
C GLN A 128 -13.09 4.74 -38.03
N GLY A 129 -13.94 5.17 -37.09
CA GLY A 129 -14.95 4.31 -36.47
C GLY A 129 -14.42 3.17 -35.58
N ARG A 130 -13.14 3.16 -35.26
CA ARG A 130 -12.55 2.16 -34.37
C ARG A 130 -12.80 2.51 -32.91
N ALA A 131 -12.76 1.49 -32.01
CA ALA A 131 -12.79 1.66 -30.58
C ALA A 131 -11.59 0.95 -29.95
N THR A 132 -10.98 1.58 -28.95
CA THR A 132 -9.86 1.02 -28.20
C THR A 132 -10.30 0.73 -26.77
N SER A 133 -9.82 -0.38 -26.18
CA SER A 133 -10.11 -0.74 -24.81
C SER A 133 -9.57 0.32 -23.83
N TRP A 134 -10.43 0.80 -22.93
CA TRP A 134 -10.09 1.75 -21.87
C TRP A 134 -10.47 1.17 -20.51
N HIS A 135 -9.67 0.23 -20.04
CA HIS A 135 -9.98 -0.51 -18.83
C HIS A 135 -9.42 0.17 -17.59
N GLU A 136 -10.27 0.38 -16.60
CA GLU A 136 -9.86 0.85 -15.27
C GLU A 136 -9.71 -0.34 -14.32
N GLN A 137 -8.51 -0.50 -13.78
CA GLN A 137 -8.22 -1.53 -12.78
C GLN A 137 -8.35 -0.96 -11.39
N THR A 138 -9.04 -1.69 -10.50
CA THR A 138 -9.04 -1.42 -9.07
C THR A 138 -8.01 -2.31 -8.36
N THR A 139 -7.66 -1.93 -7.15
CA THR A 139 -6.67 -2.64 -6.33
C THR A 139 -7.23 -2.85 -4.93
N ASN A 140 -7.06 -4.05 -4.40
CA ASN A 140 -7.28 -4.32 -2.99
C ASN A 140 -5.94 -4.19 -2.27
N VAL A 141 -5.97 -3.57 -1.10
CA VAL A 141 -4.81 -3.38 -0.21
C VAL A 141 -5.10 -4.08 1.10
N GLU A 142 -4.15 -4.81 1.61
CA GLU A 142 -4.21 -5.49 2.91
C GLU A 142 -2.99 -5.09 3.71
N ILE A 143 -3.21 -4.58 4.92
CA ILE A 143 -2.15 -4.20 5.87
C ILE A 143 -2.40 -4.97 7.17
N VAL A 144 -1.36 -5.60 7.66
CA VAL A 144 -1.34 -6.29 8.95
C VAL A 144 -0.24 -5.67 9.80
N LEU A 145 -0.62 -5.25 10.99
CA LEU A 145 0.27 -4.71 11.99
C LEU A 145 0.48 -5.75 13.09
N ALA A 146 1.70 -5.86 13.57
CA ALA A 146 2.06 -6.69 14.70
C ALA A 146 2.93 -5.90 15.69
N GLU A 147 2.94 -6.33 16.94
CA GLU A 147 3.85 -5.78 17.94
C GLU A 147 5.24 -6.38 17.79
N ARG A 148 6.24 -5.55 17.91
CA ARG A 148 7.63 -6.00 17.95
C ARG A 148 7.90 -6.71 19.28
N LYS A 149 8.14 -8.01 19.24
CA LYS A 149 8.60 -8.74 20.41
C LYS A 149 9.94 -8.12 20.84
N GLU A 150 10.07 -7.80 22.11
CA GLU A 150 11.39 -7.50 22.68
C GLU A 150 12.28 -8.71 22.42
N ALA A 151 13.43 -8.47 21.78
CA ALA A 151 14.46 -9.50 21.73
C ALA A 151 14.82 -9.80 23.19
N ALA A 152 14.53 -11.01 23.62
CA ALA A 152 15.02 -11.48 24.92
C ALA A 152 16.54 -11.29 24.91
N ALA A 153 17.01 -10.42 25.80
CA ALA A 153 18.43 -10.16 26.02
C ALA A 153 19.12 -11.39 26.59
#